data_8dc9363dade91c62668885fd60fb48db
#
_entry.id   8dc9363dade91c62668885fd60fb48db
#
_cell.length_a   1.000
_cell.length_b   1.000
_cell.length_c   1.000
_cell.angle_alpha   90.00
_cell.angle_beta   90.00
_cell.angle_gamma   90.00
#
_symmetry.space_group_name_H-M   'P 1'
#
loop_
_entity.id
_entity.type
_entity.pdbx_description
1 polymer ?
#
loop_
_entity_poly.entity_id
_entity_poly.type
_entity_poly.pdbx_seq_one_letter_code
_entity_poly.pdbx_strand_id
1 'polypeptide(L)'
;MNIYNNIKKTIIKNFCKKYRMSISFPLCVIPIIIFSNTSYSKEKKEYPKIIIVSGWENGADIGDAPGEYQFWVERLRLDKRVPISGISTQVLRRNKDGVYGIVLKDGVIDLSALALDKHFDLRRTYWIFTGISGVNPNVASVGSVAWARWVVDGDALREIDDREIPKGWPYGLYAIGAEKPNTLPDNPNHYGSITDTQQLTKAYPLNQGLEKWAYMISRNTALRDDPILMERRAKWTKYPNAQKPPMILEGETLGALRYWHGVQRNQWAEDWVHLWTRNQGVFVMTNEESQTNQIEMRLLSRLGYIDADRIMVLRSGSNFTMPSPGTSLIQSMGDEGPGQVAAFDNNERAGAPVVAELIRHWIHYRSHIPSERPSGE
;
A
#
# COMPACT_ATOMS: atom_id res chain seq x y z
N MET A 1 34.27 -29.03 -13.63
CA MET A 1 34.55 -29.63 -12.30
C MET A 1 36.00 -30.14 -12.14
N ASN A 2 36.92 -29.89 -13.08
CA ASN A 2 38.30 -30.39 -13.06
C ASN A 2 39.40 -29.37 -12.74
N ILE A 3 39.10 -28.09 -12.70
CA ILE A 3 40.08 -27.03 -12.45
C ILE A 3 40.27 -26.74 -10.95
N TYR A 4 39.21 -26.93 -10.16
CA TYR A 4 39.21 -26.64 -8.70
C TYR A 4 39.99 -27.68 -7.86
N ASN A 5 40.09 -28.91 -8.36
CA ASN A 5 40.80 -29.99 -7.65
C ASN A 5 42.31 -29.96 -7.88
N ASN A 6 42.78 -29.33 -8.96
CA ASN A 6 44.23 -29.22 -9.26
C ASN A 6 44.91 -28.08 -8.46
N ILE A 7 44.20 -27.05 -8.12
CA ILE A 7 44.74 -25.91 -7.33
C ILE A 7 44.95 -26.30 -5.88
N LYS A 8 44.04 -27.09 -5.30
CA LYS A 8 44.23 -27.59 -3.91
C LYS A 8 45.43 -28.52 -3.73
N LYS A 9 45.74 -29.36 -4.70
CA LYS A 9 46.90 -30.27 -4.64
C LYS A 9 48.25 -29.55 -4.74
N THR A 10 48.31 -28.45 -5.48
CA THR A 10 49.55 -27.67 -5.66
C THR A 10 49.89 -26.84 -4.43
N ILE A 11 48.88 -26.27 -3.76
CA ILE A 11 49.08 -25.44 -2.55
C ILE A 11 49.57 -26.30 -1.38
N ILE A 12 49.02 -27.48 -1.19
CA ILE A 12 49.42 -28.37 -0.09
C ILE A 12 50.85 -28.91 -0.30
N LYS A 13 51.26 -29.23 -1.52
CA LYS A 13 52.62 -29.69 -1.82
C LYS A 13 53.69 -28.61 -1.59
N ASN A 14 53.37 -27.35 -1.79
CA ASN A 14 54.36 -26.26 -1.61
C ASN A 14 54.47 -25.81 -0.15
N PHE A 15 53.45 -26.06 0.69
CA PHE A 15 53.53 -25.73 2.11
C PHE A 15 54.41 -26.70 2.91
N CYS A 16 54.42 -28.01 2.56
CA CYS A 16 55.23 -29.01 3.23
C CYS A 16 56.74 -28.95 2.93
N LYS A 17 57.16 -28.18 1.90
CA LYS A 17 58.58 -28.10 1.52
C LYS A 17 59.38 -27.01 2.22
N LYS A 18 58.72 -26.12 2.97
CA LYS A 18 59.36 -24.92 3.53
C LYS A 18 59.70 -24.98 5.03
N TYR A 19 59.23 -26.01 5.76
CA TYR A 19 59.54 -26.17 7.19
C TYR A 19 60.02 -27.58 7.51
N ARG A 20 61.36 -27.79 7.48
CA ARG A 20 62.00 -28.93 8.12
C ARG A 20 61.99 -28.70 9.64
N MET A 21 61.03 -29.30 10.36
CA MET A 21 61.14 -29.46 11.82
C MET A 21 60.97 -30.92 12.14
N SER A 22 61.99 -31.45 12.82
CA SER A 22 61.96 -32.77 13.45
C SER A 22 61.01 -32.75 14.66
N ILE A 23 59.95 -33.54 14.62
CA ILE A 23 59.08 -33.72 15.77
C ILE A 23 58.85 -35.20 15.96
N SER A 24 59.26 -35.68 17.12
CA SER A 24 58.96 -37.00 17.72
C SER A 24 57.45 -37.15 17.96
N PHE A 25 56.94 -38.32 17.60
CA PHE A 25 55.49 -38.61 17.67
C PHE A 25 55.00 -38.72 19.13
N PRO A 26 53.90 -38.07 19.44
CA PRO A 26 52.90 -38.65 20.34
C PRO A 26 51.64 -39.02 19.54
N LEU A 27 50.95 -40.06 20.00
CA LEU A 27 49.69 -40.57 19.45
C LEU A 27 48.71 -39.41 19.13
N CYS A 28 48.45 -39.16 17.85
CA CYS A 28 47.39 -38.29 17.42
C CYS A 28 46.05 -39.02 17.55
N VAL A 29 45.28 -38.67 18.57
CA VAL A 29 43.85 -38.91 18.60
C VAL A 29 43.21 -38.06 17.49
N ILE A 30 42.76 -38.71 16.44
CA ILE A 30 41.99 -38.04 15.35
C ILE A 30 40.62 -37.73 15.97
N PRO A 31 40.23 -36.45 16.10
CA PRO A 31 38.84 -36.16 16.48
C PRO A 31 37.95 -36.58 15.30
N ILE A 32 37.13 -37.60 15.54
CA ILE A 32 36.01 -37.91 14.66
C ILE A 32 35.08 -36.69 14.71
N ILE A 33 35.18 -35.80 13.68
CA ILE A 33 34.20 -34.78 13.47
C ILE A 33 32.92 -35.49 13.03
N ILE A 34 32.04 -35.73 13.98
CA ILE A 34 30.66 -36.12 13.71
C ILE A 34 30.04 -34.95 13.00
N PHE A 35 29.97 -35.00 11.66
CA PHE A 35 29.05 -34.18 10.94
C PHE A 35 27.65 -34.53 11.45
N SER A 36 27.15 -33.78 12.42
CA SER A 36 25.73 -33.78 12.69
C SER A 36 25.06 -33.38 11.35
N ASN A 37 24.41 -34.34 10.72
CA ASN A 37 23.42 -34.06 9.71
C ASN A 37 22.35 -33.20 10.37
N THR A 38 22.54 -31.89 10.40
CA THR A 38 21.44 -30.96 10.57
C THR A 38 20.55 -31.27 9.40
N SER A 39 19.52 -32.06 9.63
CA SER A 39 18.38 -32.15 8.73
C SER A 39 17.92 -30.73 8.53
N TYR A 40 18.24 -30.14 7.37
CA TYR A 40 17.57 -28.96 6.90
C TYR A 40 16.09 -29.38 6.77
N SER A 41 15.33 -29.16 7.82
CA SER A 41 13.88 -29.26 7.71
C SER A 41 13.54 -28.31 6.55
N LYS A 42 12.93 -28.84 5.49
CA LYS A 42 12.45 -28.02 4.39
C LYS A 42 11.51 -27.01 5.03
N GLU A 43 11.96 -25.76 5.22
CA GLU A 43 11.14 -24.72 5.81
C GLU A 43 9.83 -24.66 5.02
N LYS A 44 8.73 -24.83 5.72
CA LYS A 44 7.41 -24.96 5.12
C LYS A 44 7.04 -23.62 4.50
N LYS A 45 6.87 -23.60 3.19
CA LYS A 45 6.49 -22.41 2.46
C LYS A 45 5.11 -21.92 2.91
N GLU A 46 4.98 -20.63 3.20
CA GLU A 46 3.74 -19.97 3.58
C GLU A 46 3.01 -19.46 2.30
N TYR A 47 1.68 -19.55 2.32
CA TYR A 47 0.82 -19.16 1.19
C TYR A 47 -0.27 -18.21 1.71
N PRO A 48 0.04 -16.93 1.93
CA PRO A 48 -0.95 -15.96 2.34
C PRO A 48 -2.10 -15.89 1.34
N LYS A 49 -3.33 -15.96 1.85
CA LYS A 49 -4.52 -15.76 1.02
C LYS A 49 -4.80 -14.28 0.80
N ILE A 50 -4.70 -13.52 1.90
CA ILE A 50 -4.92 -12.08 1.93
C ILE A 50 -3.82 -11.44 2.77
N ILE A 51 -3.31 -10.31 2.33
CA ILE A 51 -2.43 -9.44 3.12
C ILE A 51 -3.08 -8.07 3.24
N ILE A 52 -3.33 -7.65 4.49
CA ILE A 52 -3.72 -6.29 4.84
C ILE A 52 -2.44 -5.48 4.99
N VAL A 53 -2.36 -4.36 4.26
CA VAL A 53 -1.18 -3.48 4.25
C VAL A 53 -1.59 -2.12 4.77
N SER A 54 -1.03 -1.71 5.89
CA SER A 54 -1.22 -0.38 6.50
C SER A 54 0.08 0.41 6.45
N GLY A 55 0.01 1.72 6.30
CA GLY A 55 1.18 2.58 6.26
C GLY A 55 1.70 2.96 7.64
N TRP A 56 0.85 2.88 8.65
CA TRP A 56 1.15 3.44 9.95
C TRP A 56 0.39 2.77 11.11
N GLU A 57 1.01 2.71 12.30
CA GLU A 57 0.38 2.29 13.55
C GLU A 57 0.94 3.09 14.74
N ASN A 58 0.07 3.42 15.70
CA ASN A 58 0.48 3.99 16.97
C ASN A 58 1.06 2.91 17.88
N GLY A 59 2.27 3.14 18.39
CA GLY A 59 2.85 2.28 19.44
C GLY A 59 2.84 0.79 19.12
N ALA A 60 1.99 0.03 19.80
CA ALA A 60 1.84 -1.41 19.60
C ALA A 60 0.71 -1.74 18.60
N ASP A 61 0.77 -2.93 17.99
CA ASP A 61 -0.28 -3.35 17.04
C ASP A 61 -1.64 -3.65 17.72
N ILE A 62 -1.70 -3.67 19.04
CA ILE A 62 -2.90 -3.95 19.86
C ILE A 62 -2.79 -3.30 21.24
N GLY A 63 -3.93 -2.91 21.81
CA GLY A 63 -4.08 -2.62 23.25
C GLY A 63 -3.69 -1.21 23.69
N ASP A 64 -3.38 -0.31 22.78
CA ASP A 64 -3.13 1.10 23.04
C ASP A 64 -4.01 2.02 22.17
N ALA A 65 -3.57 3.24 21.88
CA ALA A 65 -4.30 4.14 20.99
C ALA A 65 -4.21 3.64 19.53
N PRO A 66 -5.36 3.38 18.85
CA PRO A 66 -5.33 2.77 17.53
C PRO A 66 -4.72 3.69 16.48
N GLY A 67 -3.97 3.09 15.56
CA GLY A 67 -3.60 3.62 14.25
C GLY A 67 -4.37 2.90 13.14
N GLU A 68 -3.75 2.76 11.97
CA GLU A 68 -4.39 2.16 10.79
C GLU A 68 -4.51 0.63 10.85
N TYR A 69 -3.75 -0.03 11.73
CA TYR A 69 -3.59 -1.47 11.74
C TYR A 69 -4.33 -2.17 12.88
N GLN A 70 -4.45 -1.56 14.06
CA GLN A 70 -4.95 -2.19 15.28
C GLN A 70 -6.33 -2.83 15.08
N PHE A 71 -7.31 -2.14 14.49
CA PHE A 71 -8.66 -2.70 14.31
C PHE A 71 -8.65 -3.96 13.42
N TRP A 72 -7.79 -4.01 12.41
CA TRP A 72 -7.59 -5.18 11.57
C TRP A 72 -7.01 -6.35 12.36
N VAL A 73 -5.99 -6.10 13.21
CA VAL A 73 -5.37 -7.13 14.04
C VAL A 73 -6.37 -7.73 15.01
N GLU A 74 -7.07 -6.89 15.74
CA GLU A 74 -7.98 -7.31 16.80
C GLU A 74 -9.19 -8.08 16.22
N ARG A 75 -9.86 -7.55 15.22
CA ARG A 75 -11.13 -8.11 14.72
C ARG A 75 -10.93 -9.30 13.78
N LEU A 76 -9.90 -9.30 12.96
CA LEU A 76 -9.53 -10.45 12.14
C LEU A 76 -8.71 -11.49 12.92
N ARG A 77 -8.40 -11.21 14.21
CA ARG A 77 -7.65 -12.10 15.09
C ARG A 77 -6.29 -12.52 14.50
N LEU A 78 -5.50 -11.51 14.10
CA LEU A 78 -4.16 -11.75 13.59
C LEU A 78 -3.19 -12.06 14.77
N ASP A 79 -3.53 -13.07 15.54
CA ASP A 79 -2.91 -13.36 16.83
C ASP A 79 -1.49 -13.95 16.71
N LYS A 80 -1.19 -14.61 15.59
CA LYS A 80 0.12 -15.25 15.40
C LYS A 80 1.12 -14.30 14.77
N ARG A 81 2.25 -14.09 15.46
CA ARG A 81 3.40 -13.35 14.90
C ARG A 81 4.25 -14.29 14.05
N VAL A 82 4.61 -13.85 12.86
CA VAL A 82 5.49 -14.55 11.91
C VAL A 82 6.73 -13.70 11.74
N PRO A 83 7.86 -14.09 12.33
CA PRO A 83 9.12 -13.38 12.13
C PRO A 83 9.54 -13.40 10.67
N ILE A 84 10.00 -12.26 10.19
CA ILE A 84 10.52 -12.08 8.83
C ILE A 84 11.71 -11.12 8.88
N SER A 85 12.84 -11.56 8.33
CA SER A 85 14.01 -10.72 8.20
C SER A 85 13.87 -9.85 6.94
N GLY A 86 14.34 -8.62 7.02
CA GLY A 86 14.38 -7.74 5.83
C GLY A 86 13.23 -6.74 5.73
N ILE A 87 12.21 -6.83 6.61
CA ILE A 87 11.23 -5.75 6.76
C ILE A 87 11.47 -4.98 8.06
N SER A 88 11.11 -3.70 8.08
CA SER A 88 11.41 -2.80 9.20
C SER A 88 10.74 -3.20 10.50
N THR A 89 9.54 -3.74 10.47
CA THR A 89 8.84 -4.27 11.65
C THR A 89 9.32 -5.65 12.09
N GLN A 90 10.10 -6.35 11.24
CA GLN A 90 10.61 -7.72 11.45
C GLN A 90 9.52 -8.76 11.76
N VAL A 91 8.25 -8.45 11.53
CA VAL A 91 7.14 -9.34 11.84
C VAL A 91 5.94 -9.07 10.96
N LEU A 92 5.31 -10.15 10.47
CA LEU A 92 3.94 -10.17 10.02
C LEU A 92 3.05 -10.72 11.12
N ARG A 93 1.79 -10.32 11.13
CA ARG A 93 0.76 -11.01 11.91
C ARG A 93 -0.12 -11.84 11.00
N ARG A 94 -0.65 -12.96 11.52
CA ARG A 94 -1.63 -13.75 10.77
C ARG A 94 -2.65 -14.43 11.66
N ASN A 95 -3.77 -14.82 11.07
CA ASN A 95 -4.74 -15.72 11.68
C ASN A 95 -4.63 -17.16 11.13
N LYS A 96 -5.51 -18.04 11.61
CA LYS A 96 -5.59 -19.43 11.15
C LYS A 96 -6.14 -19.60 9.72
N ASP A 97 -6.90 -18.61 9.23
CA ASP A 97 -7.60 -18.68 7.96
C ASP A 97 -6.74 -18.26 6.77
N GLY A 98 -5.50 -17.79 7.05
CA GLY A 98 -4.54 -17.37 6.03
C GLY A 98 -4.62 -15.89 5.67
N VAL A 99 -5.22 -15.08 6.54
CA VAL A 99 -5.14 -13.62 6.47
C VAL A 99 -3.89 -13.17 7.22
N TYR A 100 -3.11 -12.35 6.58
CA TYR A 100 -1.89 -11.72 7.10
C TYR A 100 -2.06 -10.21 7.19
N GLY A 101 -1.22 -9.58 7.97
CA GLY A 101 -1.15 -8.13 8.05
C GLY A 101 0.28 -7.65 8.24
N ILE A 102 0.56 -6.46 7.71
CA ILE A 102 1.85 -5.77 7.79
C ILE A 102 1.65 -4.28 7.93
N VAL A 103 2.52 -3.63 8.68
CA VAL A 103 2.69 -2.17 8.70
C VAL A 103 3.97 -1.83 7.96
N LEU A 104 3.87 -0.98 6.94
CA LEU A 104 5.01 -0.52 6.15
C LEU A 104 5.65 0.70 6.81
N LYS A 105 6.69 0.52 7.60
CA LYS A 105 7.44 1.64 8.22
C LYS A 105 8.42 2.29 7.25
N ASP A 106 9.06 1.50 6.42
CA ASP A 106 10.01 1.95 5.39
C ASP A 106 9.44 1.85 3.96
N GLY A 107 8.10 1.86 3.86
CA GLY A 107 7.38 1.94 2.60
C GLY A 107 7.65 0.77 1.66
N VAL A 108 8.01 1.07 0.43
CA VAL A 108 8.19 0.06 -0.65
C VAL A 108 9.31 -0.94 -0.39
N ILE A 109 10.30 -0.60 0.43
CA ILE A 109 11.38 -1.54 0.79
C ILE A 109 10.82 -2.75 1.51
N ASP A 110 9.85 -2.56 2.41
CA ASP A 110 9.19 -3.65 3.12
C ASP A 110 8.40 -4.56 2.17
N LEU A 111 7.74 -4.00 1.14
CA LEU A 111 7.04 -4.78 0.12
C LEU A 111 8.00 -5.63 -0.71
N SER A 112 9.11 -5.03 -1.15
CA SER A 112 10.15 -5.74 -1.90
C SER A 112 10.75 -6.87 -1.07
N ALA A 113 11.11 -6.61 0.19
CA ALA A 113 11.69 -7.61 1.08
C ALA A 113 10.74 -8.78 1.31
N LEU A 114 9.44 -8.51 1.54
CA LEU A 114 8.42 -9.54 1.68
C LEU A 114 8.25 -10.36 0.41
N ALA A 115 8.18 -9.71 -0.75
CA ALA A 115 7.95 -10.39 -2.02
C ALA A 115 9.14 -11.26 -2.46
N LEU A 116 10.36 -10.87 -2.11
CA LEU A 116 11.59 -11.59 -2.41
C LEU A 116 11.92 -12.69 -1.40
N ASP A 117 11.23 -12.73 -0.26
CA ASP A 117 11.45 -13.76 0.74
C ASP A 117 10.97 -15.12 0.23
N LYS A 118 11.91 -16.07 0.11
CA LYS A 118 11.67 -17.44 -0.42
C LYS A 118 10.68 -18.27 0.39
N HIS A 119 10.40 -17.88 1.64
CA HIS A 119 9.46 -18.58 2.51
C HIS A 119 8.00 -18.33 2.13
N PHE A 120 7.74 -17.31 1.31
CA PHE A 120 6.39 -16.96 0.86
C PHE A 120 6.16 -17.27 -0.63
N ASP A 121 4.93 -17.61 -0.96
CA ASP A 121 4.42 -17.61 -2.33
C ASP A 121 3.21 -16.68 -2.39
N LEU A 122 3.40 -15.53 -3.00
CA LEU A 122 2.44 -14.42 -3.00
C LEU A 122 1.67 -14.29 -4.32
N ARG A 123 1.90 -15.18 -5.28
CA ARG A 123 1.32 -15.08 -6.64
C ARG A 123 -0.20 -15.20 -6.70
N ARG A 124 -0.83 -15.71 -5.66
CA ARG A 124 -2.30 -15.81 -5.56
C ARG A 124 -2.88 -15.01 -4.41
N THR A 125 -2.03 -14.23 -3.73
CA THR A 125 -2.40 -13.42 -2.59
C THR A 125 -3.23 -12.22 -3.05
N TYR A 126 -4.36 -11.97 -2.38
CA TYR A 126 -5.07 -10.71 -2.47
C TYR A 126 -4.45 -9.69 -1.52
N TRP A 127 -4.34 -8.46 -1.98
CA TRP A 127 -3.74 -7.37 -1.23
C TRP A 127 -4.80 -6.30 -0.98
N ILE A 128 -4.93 -5.86 0.27
CA ILE A 128 -5.76 -4.72 0.63
C ILE A 128 -4.85 -3.65 1.24
N PHE A 129 -4.51 -2.64 0.45
CA PHE A 129 -3.81 -1.46 0.92
C PHE A 129 -4.84 -0.54 1.57
N THR A 130 -4.66 -0.26 2.85
CA THR A 130 -5.61 0.47 3.66
C THR A 130 -4.92 1.58 4.45
N GLY A 131 -5.66 2.64 4.77
CA GLY A 131 -5.15 3.75 5.55
C GLY A 131 -6.08 4.97 5.51
N ILE A 132 -5.74 5.97 6.32
CA ILE A 132 -6.48 7.23 6.35
C ILE A 132 -6.10 8.14 5.18
N SER A 133 -6.92 9.15 4.95
CA SER A 133 -6.81 10.05 3.81
C SER A 133 -7.46 11.40 4.09
N GLY A 134 -7.02 12.42 3.37
CA GLY A 134 -7.82 13.61 3.17
C GLY A 134 -8.97 13.33 2.19
N VAL A 135 -10.21 13.70 2.53
CA VAL A 135 -11.38 13.51 1.69
C VAL A 135 -11.77 14.80 0.96
N ASN A 136 -12.12 14.66 -0.31
CA ASN A 136 -12.64 15.77 -1.13
C ASN A 136 -14.06 16.16 -0.69
N PRO A 137 -14.28 17.36 -0.13
CA PRO A 137 -15.59 17.77 0.36
C PRO A 137 -16.64 17.96 -0.75
N ASN A 138 -16.23 18.07 -2.01
CA ASN A 138 -17.16 18.11 -3.14
C ASN A 138 -17.84 16.75 -3.37
N VAL A 139 -17.24 15.64 -2.89
CA VAL A 139 -17.69 14.29 -3.19
C VAL A 139 -18.18 13.54 -1.96
N ALA A 140 -17.49 13.64 -0.82
CA ALA A 140 -17.80 12.85 0.36
C ALA A 140 -17.51 13.61 1.66
N SER A 141 -17.87 12.98 2.79
CA SER A 141 -17.63 13.50 4.14
C SER A 141 -16.51 12.76 4.85
N VAL A 142 -15.99 13.34 5.93
CA VAL A 142 -15.08 12.64 6.86
C VAL A 142 -15.75 11.38 7.42
N GLY A 143 -14.95 10.33 7.62
CA GLY A 143 -15.42 8.99 8.00
C GLY A 143 -15.89 8.14 6.83
N SER A 144 -16.11 8.71 5.63
CA SER A 144 -16.43 7.93 4.42
C SER A 144 -15.24 7.09 3.97
N VAL A 145 -15.54 5.98 3.29
CA VAL A 145 -14.53 5.01 2.82
C VAL A 145 -14.68 4.83 1.31
N ALA A 146 -13.58 4.82 0.58
CA ALA A 146 -13.58 4.66 -0.87
C ALA A 146 -12.74 3.46 -1.33
N TRP A 147 -13.32 2.65 -2.22
CA TRP A 147 -12.59 1.70 -3.05
C TRP A 147 -12.10 2.41 -4.32
N ALA A 148 -10.81 2.26 -4.63
CA ALA A 148 -10.21 2.94 -5.76
C ALA A 148 -10.14 2.05 -7.02
N ARG A 149 -10.51 2.62 -8.17
CA ARG A 149 -10.30 2.01 -9.49
C ARG A 149 -8.94 2.38 -10.08
N TRP A 150 -8.44 3.55 -9.71
CA TRP A 150 -7.08 4.02 -10.02
C TRP A 150 -6.42 4.60 -8.79
N VAL A 151 -5.11 4.39 -8.71
CA VAL A 151 -4.22 5.19 -7.88
C VAL A 151 -3.56 6.21 -8.78
N VAL A 152 -3.67 7.49 -8.44
CA VAL A 152 -3.10 8.57 -9.24
C VAL A 152 -1.88 9.15 -8.55
N ASP A 153 -0.77 9.26 -9.29
CA ASP A 153 0.50 9.80 -8.80
C ASP A 153 0.48 11.33 -8.88
N GLY A 154 0.55 11.98 -7.72
CA GLY A 154 0.58 13.43 -7.56
C GLY A 154 1.97 14.03 -7.38
N ASP A 155 3.06 13.22 -7.48
CA ASP A 155 4.43 13.73 -7.24
C ASP A 155 5.18 14.06 -8.51
N ALA A 156 4.99 13.30 -9.56
CA ALA A 156 5.74 13.48 -10.79
C ALA A 156 5.14 14.58 -11.66
N LEU A 157 5.33 15.83 -11.23
CA LEU A 157 4.82 17.05 -11.86
C LEU A 157 5.87 18.17 -11.83
N ARG A 158 5.57 19.28 -12.50
CA ARG A 158 6.26 20.56 -12.33
C ARG A 158 5.46 21.45 -11.40
N GLU A 159 6.17 22.13 -10.50
CA GLU A 159 5.61 23.11 -9.58
C GLU A 159 6.37 24.42 -9.73
N ILE A 160 5.63 25.50 -9.88
CA ILE A 160 6.15 26.87 -9.88
C ILE A 160 5.66 27.63 -8.65
N ASP A 161 6.41 28.61 -8.22
CA ASP A 161 6.07 29.45 -7.07
C ASP A 161 4.69 30.08 -7.24
N ASP A 162 3.82 29.94 -6.24
CA ASP A 162 2.44 30.41 -6.28
C ASP A 162 2.33 31.95 -6.54
N ARG A 163 3.38 32.71 -6.23
CA ARG A 163 3.49 34.16 -6.50
C ARG A 163 3.82 34.48 -7.96
N GLU A 164 4.34 33.49 -8.71
CA GLU A 164 4.82 33.64 -10.09
C GLU A 164 3.92 32.90 -11.08
N ILE A 165 2.75 32.44 -10.65
CA ILE A 165 1.79 31.75 -11.51
C ILE A 165 1.38 32.67 -12.70
N PRO A 166 1.53 32.25 -13.95
CA PRO A 166 1.12 33.01 -15.10
C PRO A 166 -0.36 33.41 -15.05
N LYS A 167 -0.69 34.64 -15.47
CA LYS A 167 -2.06 35.09 -15.50
C LYS A 167 -2.95 34.15 -16.33
N GLY A 168 -4.03 33.71 -15.72
CA GLY A 168 -4.99 32.79 -16.34
C GLY A 168 -4.75 31.30 -16.06
N TRP A 169 -3.69 30.95 -15.34
CA TRP A 169 -3.54 29.61 -14.83
C TRP A 169 -4.27 29.47 -13.49
N PRO A 170 -4.96 28.34 -13.23
CA PRO A 170 -5.67 28.13 -11.97
C PRO A 170 -4.73 27.86 -10.78
N TYR A 171 -3.56 27.32 -11.04
CA TYR A 171 -2.51 26.95 -10.07
C TYR A 171 -1.17 26.70 -10.80
N GLY A 172 -0.08 26.56 -10.02
CA GLY A 172 1.28 26.37 -10.53
C GLY A 172 1.70 24.90 -10.74
N LEU A 173 0.79 23.94 -10.71
CA LEU A 173 1.08 22.51 -10.83
C LEU A 173 0.67 21.99 -12.22
N TYR A 174 1.60 21.31 -12.93
CA TYR A 174 1.29 20.79 -14.28
C TYR A 174 2.17 19.58 -14.63
N ALA A 175 1.77 18.81 -15.62
CA ALA A 175 2.47 17.60 -16.02
C ALA A 175 3.87 17.90 -16.59
N ILE A 176 4.84 17.05 -16.26
CA ILE A 176 6.16 17.11 -16.88
C ILE A 176 5.99 16.89 -18.39
N GLY A 177 6.58 17.79 -19.18
CA GLY A 177 6.47 17.78 -20.65
C GLY A 177 5.22 18.47 -21.20
N ALA A 178 4.29 18.92 -20.35
CA ALA A 178 3.19 19.81 -20.77
C ALA A 178 3.62 21.28 -20.65
N GLU A 179 2.88 22.15 -21.33
CA GLU A 179 3.16 23.60 -21.35
C GLU A 179 2.39 24.36 -20.24
N LYS A 180 1.30 23.79 -19.72
CA LYS A 180 0.40 24.43 -18.75
C LYS A 180 -0.43 23.41 -17.96
N PRO A 181 -1.10 23.82 -16.88
CA PRO A 181 -2.08 23.01 -16.17
C PRO A 181 -3.15 22.40 -17.08
N ASN A 182 -3.69 21.26 -16.68
CA ASN A 182 -4.77 20.53 -17.35
C ASN A 182 -4.48 20.14 -18.80
N THR A 183 -3.21 19.98 -19.13
CA THR A 183 -2.75 19.56 -20.45
C THR A 183 -1.87 18.33 -20.31
N LEU A 184 -2.13 17.30 -21.10
CA LEU A 184 -1.22 16.16 -21.23
C LEU A 184 0.00 16.56 -22.05
N PRO A 185 1.18 15.97 -21.79
CA PRO A 185 2.34 16.20 -22.62
C PRO A 185 2.12 15.64 -24.02
N ASP A 186 2.69 16.28 -25.04
CA ASP A 186 2.62 15.86 -26.47
C ASP A 186 3.18 14.45 -26.64
N ASN A 187 4.25 14.14 -25.93
CA ASN A 187 4.82 12.82 -25.87
C ASN A 187 4.81 12.30 -24.43
N PRO A 188 3.70 11.77 -23.96
CA PRO A 188 3.61 11.23 -22.60
C PRO A 188 4.66 10.14 -22.35
N ASN A 189 5.18 9.50 -23.41
CA ASN A 189 6.18 8.46 -23.36
C ASN A 189 7.58 8.94 -22.93
N HIS A 190 7.87 10.20 -23.08
CA HIS A 190 9.19 10.73 -22.77
C HIS A 190 9.41 10.98 -21.28
N TYR A 191 8.33 11.18 -20.51
CA TYR A 191 8.38 11.56 -19.11
C TYR A 191 7.61 10.60 -18.20
N GLY A 192 7.43 9.37 -18.65
CA GLY A 192 6.80 8.32 -17.87
C GLY A 192 7.65 7.88 -16.68
N SER A 193 7.07 7.06 -15.83
CA SER A 193 7.80 6.44 -14.74
C SER A 193 8.99 5.66 -15.29
N ILE A 194 10.17 5.84 -14.70
CA ILE A 194 11.37 5.04 -15.01
C ILE A 194 11.17 3.55 -14.77
N THR A 195 10.14 3.18 -13.99
CA THR A 195 9.80 1.80 -13.64
C THR A 195 8.79 1.17 -14.58
N ASP A 196 8.08 1.96 -15.40
CA ASP A 196 7.08 1.46 -16.34
C ASP A 196 7.30 2.04 -17.73
N THR A 197 8.14 1.37 -18.51
CA THR A 197 8.47 1.77 -19.89
C THR A 197 7.30 1.63 -20.86
N GLN A 198 6.20 1.00 -20.45
CA GLN A 198 5.04 0.76 -21.32
C GLN A 198 3.83 1.63 -21.00
N GLN A 199 3.76 2.18 -19.78
CA GLN A 199 2.63 3.00 -19.36
C GLN A 199 3.10 4.33 -18.77
N LEU A 200 3.03 5.32 -19.56
CA LEU A 200 3.43 6.70 -19.30
C LEU A 200 2.27 7.48 -18.74
N THR A 201 1.55 6.84 -17.87
CA THR A 201 0.41 7.41 -17.16
C THR A 201 0.79 7.70 -15.72
N LYS A 202 0.18 8.70 -15.14
CA LYS A 202 0.19 8.94 -13.70
C LYS A 202 -1.03 8.32 -13.00
N ALA A 203 -1.91 7.66 -13.74
CA ALA A 203 -3.01 6.89 -13.19
C ALA A 203 -2.72 5.40 -13.37
N TYR A 204 -2.53 4.70 -12.27
CA TYR A 204 -2.29 3.26 -12.21
C TYR A 204 -3.63 2.54 -12.08
N PRO A 205 -4.11 1.86 -13.14
CA PRO A 205 -5.37 1.14 -13.08
C PRO A 205 -5.25 -0.07 -12.15
N LEU A 206 -6.27 -0.28 -11.32
CA LEU A 206 -6.51 -1.50 -10.58
C LEU A 206 -7.48 -2.39 -11.34
N ASN A 207 -7.70 -3.62 -10.87
CA ASN A 207 -8.70 -4.49 -11.46
C ASN A 207 -10.10 -3.97 -11.12
N GLN A 208 -10.76 -3.34 -12.10
CA GLN A 208 -12.07 -2.69 -11.89
C GLN A 208 -13.19 -3.69 -11.57
N GLY A 209 -13.11 -4.93 -12.07
CA GLY A 209 -14.07 -5.97 -11.72
C GLY A 209 -13.95 -6.36 -10.25
N LEU A 210 -12.73 -6.54 -9.75
CA LEU A 210 -12.45 -6.83 -8.34
C LEU A 210 -12.85 -5.66 -7.43
N GLU A 211 -12.54 -4.43 -7.82
CA GLU A 211 -12.95 -3.24 -7.08
C GLU A 211 -14.46 -3.14 -6.98
N LYS A 212 -15.17 -3.26 -8.11
CA LYS A 212 -16.64 -3.22 -8.15
C LYS A 212 -17.27 -4.29 -7.29
N TRP A 213 -16.73 -5.50 -7.33
CA TRP A 213 -17.16 -6.60 -6.47
C TRP A 213 -16.95 -6.26 -4.98
N ALA A 214 -15.79 -5.72 -4.59
CA ALA A 214 -15.51 -5.33 -3.23
C ALA A 214 -16.46 -4.23 -2.73
N TYR A 215 -16.72 -3.21 -3.56
CA TYR A 215 -17.73 -2.20 -3.30
C TYR A 215 -19.12 -2.80 -3.08
N MET A 216 -19.59 -3.68 -3.97
CA MET A 216 -20.92 -4.29 -3.88
C MET A 216 -21.09 -5.11 -2.59
N ILE A 217 -20.06 -5.82 -2.14
CA ILE A 217 -20.04 -6.58 -0.89
C ILE A 217 -20.13 -5.65 0.34
N SER A 218 -19.44 -4.52 0.30
CA SER A 218 -19.24 -3.66 1.48
C SER A 218 -20.21 -2.48 1.58
N ARG A 219 -20.80 -2.01 0.48
CA ARG A 219 -21.50 -0.70 0.36
C ARG A 219 -22.59 -0.45 1.39
N ASN A 220 -23.21 -1.48 1.94
CA ASN A 220 -24.28 -1.38 2.94
C ASN A 220 -23.78 -1.59 4.39
N THR A 221 -22.47 -1.72 4.59
CA THR A 221 -21.89 -1.86 5.93
C THR A 221 -22.07 -0.57 6.72
N ALA A 222 -22.56 -0.68 7.95
CA ALA A 222 -22.70 0.46 8.83
C ALA A 222 -21.33 0.99 9.26
N LEU A 223 -21.08 2.25 8.96
CA LEU A 223 -19.87 2.96 9.37
C LEU A 223 -20.07 3.66 10.72
N ARG A 224 -18.98 3.85 11.43
CA ARG A 224 -18.91 4.66 12.64
C ARG A 224 -19.08 6.13 12.28
N ASP A 225 -19.98 6.80 13.01
CA ASP A 225 -20.27 8.22 12.85
C ASP A 225 -20.31 8.89 14.22
N ASP A 226 -19.16 9.32 14.70
CA ASP A 226 -19.02 9.93 16.02
C ASP A 226 -19.53 11.38 16.03
N PRO A 227 -19.96 11.91 17.19
CA PRO A 227 -20.37 13.31 17.34
C PRO A 227 -19.35 14.31 16.80
N ILE A 228 -18.06 14.02 16.97
CA ILE A 228 -16.98 14.87 16.44
C ILE A 228 -17.00 14.98 14.91
N LEU A 229 -17.36 13.91 14.20
CA LEU A 229 -17.53 13.96 12.74
C LEU A 229 -18.72 14.81 12.34
N MET A 230 -19.83 14.74 13.12
CA MET A 230 -21.02 15.55 12.87
C MET A 230 -20.71 17.05 13.05
N GLU A 231 -19.98 17.43 14.10
CA GLU A 231 -19.53 18.80 14.32
C GLU A 231 -18.65 19.31 13.19
N ARG A 232 -17.75 18.48 12.70
CA ARG A 232 -16.88 18.83 11.56
C ARG A 232 -17.69 19.05 10.29
N ARG A 233 -18.62 18.15 9.97
CA ARG A 233 -19.49 18.26 8.79
C ARG A 233 -20.39 19.49 8.84
N ALA A 234 -20.87 19.89 9.99
CA ALA A 234 -21.74 21.04 10.17
C ALA A 234 -21.12 22.37 9.68
N LYS A 235 -19.80 22.47 9.64
CA LYS A 235 -19.07 23.63 9.13
C LYS A 235 -19.16 23.78 7.59
N TRP A 236 -19.59 22.72 6.87
CA TRP A 236 -19.51 22.62 5.40
C TRP A 236 -20.81 23.04 4.69
N THR A 237 -21.41 24.16 5.12
CA THR A 237 -22.75 24.61 4.70
C THR A 237 -22.96 24.80 3.20
N LYS A 238 -21.87 24.96 2.42
CA LYS A 238 -21.90 25.10 0.94
C LYS A 238 -21.58 23.82 0.18
N TYR A 239 -21.36 22.71 0.88
CA TYR A 239 -20.89 21.43 0.32
C TYR A 239 -21.83 20.30 0.74
N PRO A 240 -22.91 20.03 -0.01
CA PRO A 240 -23.92 19.05 0.40
C PRO A 240 -23.37 17.63 0.67
N ASN A 241 -22.35 17.22 -0.10
CA ASN A 241 -21.74 15.91 0.05
C ASN A 241 -20.89 15.81 1.33
N ALA A 242 -20.19 16.89 1.69
CA ALA A 242 -19.41 16.95 2.93
C ALA A 242 -20.28 16.90 4.21
N GLN A 243 -21.58 17.21 4.10
CA GLN A 243 -22.51 17.18 5.23
C GLN A 243 -23.19 15.83 5.44
N LYS A 244 -23.08 14.92 4.48
CA LYS A 244 -23.70 13.58 4.59
C LYS A 244 -23.03 12.75 5.68
N PRO A 245 -23.75 11.81 6.31
CA PRO A 245 -23.10 10.77 7.12
C PRO A 245 -22.02 10.02 6.33
N PRO A 246 -21.06 9.37 7.01
CA PRO A 246 -20.08 8.52 6.36
C PRO A 246 -20.74 7.46 5.47
N MET A 247 -20.17 7.25 4.29
CA MET A 247 -20.64 6.26 3.32
C MET A 247 -19.47 5.50 2.69
N ILE A 248 -19.76 4.32 2.15
CA ILE A 248 -18.82 3.58 1.31
C ILE A 248 -19.12 3.93 -0.14
N LEU A 249 -18.08 4.28 -0.90
CA LEU A 249 -18.22 4.72 -2.29
C LEU A 249 -17.08 4.18 -3.16
N GLU A 250 -17.25 4.31 -4.47
CA GLU A 250 -16.19 4.11 -5.46
C GLU A 250 -15.57 5.48 -5.77
N GLY A 251 -14.25 5.54 -5.92
CA GLY A 251 -13.58 6.78 -6.30
C GLY A 251 -12.07 6.73 -6.10
N GLU A 252 -11.38 7.63 -6.81
CA GLU A 252 -9.95 7.52 -6.97
C GLU A 252 -9.18 8.11 -5.79
N THR A 253 -8.02 7.51 -5.54
CA THR A 253 -7.05 8.04 -4.58
C THR A 253 -5.87 8.68 -5.31
N LEU A 254 -5.54 9.91 -4.89
CA LEU A 254 -4.34 10.61 -5.32
C LEU A 254 -3.28 10.46 -4.23
N GLY A 255 -2.16 9.82 -4.54
CA GLY A 255 -1.02 9.69 -3.65
C GLY A 255 0.05 10.73 -3.96
N ALA A 256 0.60 11.36 -2.92
CA ALA A 256 1.74 12.26 -3.03
C ALA A 256 2.57 12.23 -1.75
N LEU A 257 3.90 12.10 -1.85
CA LEU A 257 4.83 12.01 -0.70
C LEU A 257 4.91 13.29 0.15
N ARG A 258 4.00 14.21 -0.09
CA ARG A 258 3.88 15.44 0.69
C ARG A 258 2.45 15.64 1.14
N TYR A 259 2.29 16.10 2.37
CA TYR A 259 1.03 16.66 2.80
C TYR A 259 0.70 17.94 2.00
N TRP A 260 -0.53 18.05 1.56
CA TRP A 260 -1.04 19.26 0.93
C TRP A 260 -2.47 19.56 1.39
N HIS A 261 -2.83 20.83 1.42
CA HIS A 261 -4.12 21.30 1.89
C HIS A 261 -4.48 22.64 1.26
N GLY A 262 -5.76 22.83 0.93
CA GLY A 262 -6.25 24.11 0.44
C GLY A 262 -7.11 24.02 -0.82
N VAL A 263 -7.87 25.09 -1.07
CA VAL A 263 -8.87 25.12 -2.15
C VAL A 263 -8.23 24.91 -3.53
N GLN A 264 -7.13 25.61 -3.81
CA GLN A 264 -6.44 25.45 -5.11
C GLN A 264 -5.81 24.07 -5.27
N ARG A 265 -5.32 23.47 -4.17
CA ARG A 265 -4.75 22.12 -4.19
C ARG A 265 -5.85 21.07 -4.38
N ASN A 266 -7.04 21.27 -3.80
CA ASN A 266 -8.19 20.39 -4.05
C ASN A 266 -8.63 20.47 -5.51
N GLN A 267 -8.69 21.69 -6.09
CA GLN A 267 -9.01 21.86 -7.51
C GLN A 267 -7.97 21.17 -8.41
N TRP A 268 -6.67 21.34 -8.10
CA TRP A 268 -5.61 20.64 -8.80
C TRP A 268 -5.80 19.12 -8.74
N ALA A 269 -6.13 18.57 -7.59
CA ALA A 269 -6.30 17.11 -7.41
C ALA A 269 -7.49 16.59 -8.25
N GLU A 270 -8.61 17.32 -8.30
CA GLU A 270 -9.75 16.98 -9.16
C GLU A 270 -9.36 16.99 -10.65
N ASP A 271 -8.74 18.08 -11.09
CA ASP A 271 -8.30 18.26 -12.48
C ASP A 271 -7.23 17.21 -12.85
N TRP A 272 -6.30 16.91 -11.94
CA TRP A 272 -5.23 15.95 -12.15
C TRP A 272 -5.73 14.51 -12.31
N VAL A 273 -6.68 14.12 -11.47
CA VAL A 273 -7.33 12.82 -11.58
C VAL A 273 -8.12 12.73 -12.90
N HIS A 274 -8.93 13.74 -13.25
CA HIS A 274 -9.63 13.79 -14.53
C HIS A 274 -8.68 13.70 -15.72
N LEU A 275 -7.59 14.48 -15.69
CA LEU A 275 -6.59 14.50 -16.76
C LEU A 275 -6.00 13.11 -17.03
N TRP A 276 -5.48 12.46 -15.99
CA TRP A 276 -4.74 11.22 -16.13
C TRP A 276 -5.64 9.98 -16.30
N THR A 277 -6.85 10.00 -15.76
CA THR A 277 -7.85 8.95 -15.98
C THR A 277 -8.69 9.16 -17.25
N ARG A 278 -8.38 10.17 -18.07
CA ARG A 278 -9.15 10.50 -19.27
C ARG A 278 -10.62 10.75 -18.96
N ASN A 279 -10.91 11.49 -17.92
CA ASN A 279 -12.24 11.83 -17.39
C ASN A 279 -13.08 10.61 -16.92
N GLN A 280 -12.44 9.47 -16.64
CA GLN A 280 -13.14 8.30 -16.12
C GLN A 280 -13.13 8.23 -14.59
N GLY A 281 -12.17 8.88 -13.94
CA GLY A 281 -12.00 8.86 -12.48
C GLY A 281 -12.56 10.10 -11.81
N VAL A 282 -12.94 9.95 -10.54
CA VAL A 282 -13.38 11.02 -9.65
C VAL A 282 -12.45 11.08 -8.45
N PHE A 283 -11.79 12.20 -8.22
CA PHE A 283 -10.94 12.40 -7.05
C PHE A 283 -11.78 12.38 -5.77
N VAL A 284 -11.52 11.41 -4.89
CA VAL A 284 -12.22 11.25 -3.60
C VAL A 284 -11.27 11.37 -2.42
N MET A 285 -10.13 10.68 -2.49
CA MET A 285 -9.20 10.56 -1.36
C MET A 285 -7.78 10.96 -1.76
N THR A 286 -7.02 11.53 -0.80
CA THR A 286 -5.57 11.74 -0.95
C THR A 286 -4.81 11.16 0.24
N ASN A 287 -3.61 10.64 -0.02
CA ASN A 287 -2.71 10.06 0.97
C ASN A 287 -1.25 10.19 0.52
N GLU A 288 -0.31 9.73 1.33
CA GLU A 288 1.12 9.98 1.08
C GLU A 288 1.86 8.79 0.46
N GLU A 289 1.26 7.58 0.31
CA GLU A 289 2.01 6.37 -0.04
C GLU A 289 1.43 5.53 -1.18
N SER A 290 0.17 5.72 -1.57
CA SER A 290 -0.49 4.81 -2.53
C SER A 290 0.21 4.74 -3.88
N GLN A 291 0.74 5.86 -4.40
CA GLN A 291 1.41 5.91 -5.69
C GLN A 291 2.73 5.10 -5.67
N THR A 292 3.53 5.23 -4.63
CA THR A 292 4.79 4.49 -4.49
C THR A 292 4.53 3.00 -4.30
N ASN A 293 3.53 2.64 -3.50
CA ASN A 293 3.11 1.26 -3.32
C ASN A 293 2.69 0.63 -4.66
N GLN A 294 1.92 1.35 -5.49
CA GLN A 294 1.48 0.82 -6.78
C GLN A 294 2.63 0.67 -7.78
N ILE A 295 3.58 1.61 -7.81
CA ILE A 295 4.78 1.50 -8.65
C ILE A 295 5.53 0.21 -8.31
N GLU A 296 5.78 -0.03 -7.02
CA GLU A 296 6.50 -1.20 -6.54
C GLU A 296 5.73 -2.51 -6.81
N MET A 297 4.44 -2.56 -6.50
CA MET A 297 3.63 -3.76 -6.73
C MET A 297 3.53 -4.12 -8.22
N ARG A 298 3.48 -3.14 -9.11
CA ARG A 298 3.51 -3.39 -10.56
C ARG A 298 4.87 -3.94 -11.02
N LEU A 299 5.98 -3.46 -10.46
CA LEU A 299 7.30 -4.02 -10.71
C LEU A 299 7.38 -5.47 -10.23
N LEU A 300 6.96 -5.75 -9.00
CA LEU A 300 6.95 -7.10 -8.43
C LEU A 300 6.06 -8.07 -9.24
N SER A 301 4.94 -7.57 -9.78
CA SER A 301 4.07 -8.34 -10.65
C SER A 301 4.73 -8.69 -11.98
N ARG A 302 5.41 -7.74 -12.64
CA ARG A 302 6.18 -8.00 -13.87
C ARG A 302 7.30 -9.01 -13.65
N LEU A 303 7.89 -9.01 -12.46
CA LEU A 303 8.92 -9.98 -12.06
C LEU A 303 8.35 -11.35 -11.66
N GLY A 304 7.01 -11.49 -11.59
CA GLY A 304 6.33 -12.75 -11.31
C GLY A 304 6.25 -13.14 -9.83
N TYR A 305 6.48 -12.20 -8.91
CA TYR A 305 6.38 -12.44 -7.47
C TYR A 305 4.96 -12.34 -6.95
N ILE A 306 4.15 -11.48 -7.53
CA ILE A 306 2.74 -11.25 -7.18
C ILE A 306 1.86 -11.19 -8.42
N ASP A 307 0.55 -11.06 -8.23
CA ASP A 307 -0.44 -10.79 -9.27
C ASP A 307 -1.08 -9.41 -9.00
N ALA A 308 -0.79 -8.42 -9.86
CA ALA A 308 -1.31 -7.06 -9.70
C ALA A 308 -2.83 -6.96 -9.84
N ASP A 309 -3.47 -7.92 -10.52
CA ASP A 309 -4.93 -7.97 -10.65
C ASP A 309 -5.63 -8.35 -9.33
N ARG A 310 -4.89 -8.71 -8.29
CA ARG A 310 -5.38 -9.05 -6.95
C ARG A 310 -5.18 -7.94 -5.93
N ILE A 311 -4.87 -6.73 -6.38
CA ILE A 311 -4.64 -5.57 -5.52
C ILE A 311 -5.92 -4.76 -5.42
N MET A 312 -6.28 -4.40 -4.18
CA MET A 312 -7.35 -3.49 -3.83
C MET A 312 -6.79 -2.34 -2.98
N VAL A 313 -7.32 -1.15 -3.15
CA VAL A 313 -6.97 0.04 -2.35
C VAL A 313 -8.21 0.59 -1.71
N LEU A 314 -8.19 0.71 -0.37
CA LEU A 314 -9.29 1.14 0.47
C LEU A 314 -8.84 2.30 1.34
N ARG A 315 -9.45 3.46 1.22
CA ARG A 315 -9.07 4.65 1.96
C ARG A 315 -10.25 5.26 2.72
N SER A 316 -10.00 5.76 3.92
CA SER A 316 -11.01 6.41 4.75
C SER A 316 -10.65 7.86 5.07
N GLY A 317 -11.61 8.76 4.92
CA GLY A 317 -11.42 10.19 5.16
C GLY A 317 -11.28 10.54 6.64
N SER A 318 -10.09 10.92 7.10
CA SER A 318 -9.84 11.40 8.46
C SER A 318 -9.99 12.92 8.60
N ASN A 319 -9.71 13.64 7.54
CA ASN A 319 -9.80 15.10 7.43
C ASN A 319 -10.25 15.51 6.03
N PHE A 320 -10.63 16.77 5.85
CA PHE A 320 -10.92 17.31 4.53
C PHE A 320 -9.66 17.84 3.86
N THR A 321 -9.62 17.84 2.53
CA THR A 321 -8.49 18.30 1.71
C THR A 321 -8.33 19.82 1.65
N MET A 322 -9.31 20.58 2.14
CA MET A 322 -9.30 22.05 2.16
C MET A 322 -10.07 22.57 3.37
N PRO A 323 -9.93 23.86 3.75
CA PRO A 323 -10.66 24.46 4.85
C PRO A 323 -12.16 24.58 4.56
N SER A 324 -12.98 24.40 5.60
CA SER A 324 -14.42 24.70 5.54
C SER A 324 -14.67 26.21 5.39
N PRO A 325 -15.84 26.63 4.87
CA PRO A 325 -16.16 28.04 4.73
C PRO A 325 -15.99 28.82 6.04
N GLY A 326 -15.21 29.90 5.99
CA GLY A 326 -14.93 30.76 7.16
C GLY A 326 -13.82 30.25 8.09
N THR A 327 -13.25 29.08 7.85
CA THR A 327 -12.09 28.55 8.61
C THR A 327 -10.79 28.96 7.92
N SER A 328 -9.80 29.43 8.67
CA SER A 328 -8.48 29.70 8.11
C SER A 328 -7.75 28.40 7.76
N LEU A 329 -6.79 28.48 6.82
CA LEU A 329 -5.98 27.34 6.41
C LEU A 329 -5.29 26.66 7.62
N ILE A 330 -4.65 27.48 8.49
CA ILE A 330 -3.92 26.98 9.66
C ILE A 330 -4.84 26.30 10.68
N GLN A 331 -6.03 26.85 10.91
CA GLN A 331 -7.01 26.20 11.79
C GLN A 331 -7.48 24.86 11.20
N SER A 332 -7.73 24.81 9.88
CA SER A 332 -8.15 23.60 9.20
C SER A 332 -7.11 22.49 9.25
N MET A 333 -5.83 22.83 9.12
CA MET A 333 -4.72 21.87 9.27
C MET A 333 -4.61 21.34 10.71
N GLY A 334 -4.91 22.14 11.73
CA GLY A 334 -4.93 21.71 13.13
C GLY A 334 -6.09 20.77 13.48
N ASP A 335 -7.11 20.67 12.64
CA ASP A 335 -8.30 19.84 12.87
C ASP A 335 -8.13 18.37 12.41
N GLU A 336 -6.92 17.89 12.06
CA GLU A 336 -6.71 16.55 11.51
C GLU A 336 -6.99 15.41 12.52
N GLY A 337 -6.53 15.54 13.76
CA GLY A 337 -6.59 14.49 14.76
C GLY A 337 -7.99 13.96 15.12
N PRO A 338 -9.01 14.80 15.30
CA PRO A 338 -10.31 14.37 15.84
C PRO A 338 -11.10 13.36 15.00
N GLY A 339 -10.80 13.22 13.70
CA GLY A 339 -11.50 12.27 12.80
C GLY A 339 -10.80 10.92 12.63
N GLN A 340 -9.58 10.79 13.10
CA GLN A 340 -8.72 9.65 12.76
C GLN A 340 -9.25 8.31 13.26
N VAL A 341 -9.67 8.22 14.51
CA VAL A 341 -10.14 6.94 15.10
C VAL A 341 -11.34 6.37 14.35
N ALA A 342 -12.28 7.24 13.94
CA ALA A 342 -13.41 6.79 13.14
C ALA A 342 -12.97 6.34 11.74
N ALA A 343 -11.96 7.00 11.15
CA ALA A 343 -11.41 6.62 9.86
C ALA A 343 -10.71 5.26 9.93
N PHE A 344 -9.90 5.00 10.96
CA PHE A 344 -9.28 3.68 11.20
C PHE A 344 -10.33 2.58 11.35
N ASP A 345 -11.35 2.80 12.18
CA ASP A 345 -12.45 1.87 12.40
C ASP A 345 -13.23 1.60 11.10
N ASN A 346 -13.53 2.64 10.33
CA ASN A 346 -14.31 2.52 9.11
C ASN A 346 -13.58 1.81 7.97
N ASN A 347 -12.25 1.91 7.90
CA ASN A 347 -11.46 1.10 6.98
C ASN A 347 -11.67 -0.39 7.23
N GLU A 348 -11.55 -0.83 8.47
CA GLU A 348 -11.75 -2.23 8.83
C GLU A 348 -13.20 -2.65 8.60
N ARG A 349 -14.19 -1.85 9.04
CA ARG A 349 -15.62 -2.15 8.84
C ARG A 349 -15.97 -2.35 7.36
N ALA A 350 -15.44 -1.52 6.47
CA ALA A 350 -15.68 -1.63 5.04
C ALA A 350 -14.94 -2.81 4.41
N GLY A 351 -13.74 -3.12 4.86
CA GLY A 351 -12.92 -4.18 4.29
C GLY A 351 -13.21 -5.57 4.84
N ALA A 352 -13.65 -5.70 6.10
CA ALA A 352 -13.88 -6.99 6.75
C ALA A 352 -14.88 -7.90 5.99
N PRO A 353 -16.02 -7.41 5.47
CA PRO A 353 -16.91 -8.24 4.66
C PRO A 353 -16.24 -8.82 3.40
N VAL A 354 -15.37 -8.04 2.76
CA VAL A 354 -14.61 -8.46 1.57
C VAL A 354 -13.61 -9.56 1.94
N VAL A 355 -12.90 -9.40 3.06
CA VAL A 355 -11.99 -10.42 3.61
C VAL A 355 -12.77 -11.71 3.92
N ALA A 356 -13.92 -11.60 4.60
CA ALA A 356 -14.74 -12.75 4.96
C ALA A 356 -15.23 -13.51 3.72
N GLU A 357 -15.66 -12.80 2.68
CA GLU A 357 -16.14 -13.40 1.43
C GLU A 357 -15.01 -14.08 0.66
N LEU A 358 -13.84 -13.46 0.54
CA LEU A 358 -12.66 -14.08 -0.07
C LEU A 358 -12.25 -15.37 0.64
N ILE A 359 -12.29 -15.40 1.97
CA ILE A 359 -11.94 -16.59 2.76
C ILE A 359 -12.99 -17.69 2.59
N ARG A 360 -14.29 -17.33 2.67
CA ARG A 360 -15.42 -18.28 2.53
C ARG A 360 -15.34 -19.02 1.22
N HIS A 361 -15.04 -18.35 0.13
CA HIS A 361 -15.01 -18.91 -1.23
C HIS A 361 -13.59 -19.07 -1.79
N TRP A 362 -12.58 -19.20 -0.91
CA TRP A 362 -11.16 -19.26 -1.29
C TRP A 362 -10.85 -20.28 -2.38
N ILE A 363 -11.47 -21.45 -2.34
CA ILE A 363 -11.22 -22.52 -3.34
C ILE A 363 -11.51 -22.01 -4.76
N HIS A 364 -12.54 -21.19 -4.92
CA HIS A 364 -12.88 -20.56 -6.19
C HIS A 364 -11.98 -19.35 -6.46
N TYR A 365 -11.91 -18.39 -5.53
CA TYR A 365 -11.24 -17.11 -5.75
C TYR A 365 -9.71 -17.19 -5.85
N ARG A 366 -9.07 -18.24 -5.35
CA ARG A 366 -7.64 -18.45 -5.60
C ARG A 366 -7.30 -18.60 -7.09
N SER A 367 -8.23 -19.02 -7.93
CA SER A 367 -8.05 -19.27 -9.38
C SER A 367 -8.83 -18.30 -10.26
N HIS A 368 -9.92 -17.74 -9.74
CA HIS A 368 -10.82 -16.84 -10.46
C HIS A 368 -10.95 -15.56 -9.66
N ILE A 369 -10.42 -14.47 -10.19
CA ILE A 369 -10.55 -13.16 -9.54
C ILE A 369 -12.02 -12.75 -9.57
N PRO A 370 -12.62 -12.32 -8.44
CA PRO A 370 -13.99 -11.84 -8.43
C PRO A 370 -14.22 -10.68 -9.39
N SER A 371 -15.41 -10.61 -9.94
CA SER A 371 -15.89 -9.50 -10.76
C SER A 371 -17.30 -9.11 -10.32
N GLU A 372 -17.95 -8.17 -10.99
CA GLU A 372 -19.18 -7.46 -10.58
C GLU A 372 -20.34 -8.30 -10.01
N ARG A 373 -20.34 -9.62 -10.20
CA ARG A 373 -21.36 -10.52 -9.62
C ARG A 373 -20.73 -11.46 -8.61
N PRO A 374 -21.17 -11.45 -7.34
CA PRO A 374 -20.85 -12.52 -6.41
C PRO A 374 -21.30 -13.84 -7.01
N SER A 375 -20.42 -14.85 -7.03
CA SER A 375 -20.76 -16.18 -7.49
C SER A 375 -21.77 -16.79 -6.50
N GLY A 376 -23.04 -16.82 -6.86
CA GLY A 376 -24.07 -17.51 -6.08
C GLY A 376 -25.41 -16.79 -5.87
N GLU A 377 -25.75 -15.78 -6.68
CA GLU A 377 -27.14 -15.30 -6.82
C GLU A 377 -27.72 -15.66 -8.20
#